data_ed91e545be29bc38b1624479fe5bd651
#
_entry.id   ed91e545be29bc38b1624479fe5bd651
#
_cell.length_a   1.000
_cell.length_b   1.000
_cell.length_c   1.000
_cell.angle_alpha   90.00
_cell.angle_beta   90.00
_cell.angle_gamma   90.00
#
_symmetry.space_group_name_H-M   'P 1'
#
loop_
_entity.id
_entity.type
_entity.pdbx_description
1 polymer ?
#
loop_
_entity_poly.entity_id
_entity_poly.type
_entity_poly.pdbx_seq_one_letter_code
_entity_poly.pdbx_strand_id
1 'polypeptide(L)'
;IGARCFYRCEALERVNIPSTVRHVGTYAFNATKLYTNEETDYVYVDSWLVAVKNQELHKTVTKLDLKQGTVGIIDNCFYKAPILEAVQLPDSVRIVGQYAFSGIETLVRFEAGKNLEVLQEGAFANCTGLYVLLLNRSLQEIGAYAFYGCSTLDNNSLDGNSIIPQSVKRIGAYAFMQTMLWGKPENNIIYAGNWVVGFAENAKLGAAELKDSVVGIADNAFFQCGTLTSLKNLSKCAYIGTAAFYECTALETVSLNPRLETVEAYTFYKCKSLFRVSVPTMLRSVGRSAFYGCSNLKTLDFSESAVFASVGDFAFYGCSNLETVTFGENLTGLGRYSFKNCSTLTAVELPDTVTAVPEHAFANCSALVTLKLGSGVTSIGDKAFYKCAGLSEVVLPDSVRTVGKSAFYKCVSLATLTLGNSLERIGDFAFYND
;
A
#
# COMPACT_ATOMS: atom_id res chain seq x y z
N ILE A 1 -1.85 -18.11 7.74
CA ILE A 1 -2.85 -19.18 7.98
C ILE A 1 -4.23 -18.54 7.92
N GLY A 2 -5.04 -18.92 6.92
CA GLY A 2 -6.38 -18.36 6.71
C GLY A 2 -7.41 -18.78 7.76
N ALA A 3 -8.52 -18.06 7.82
CA ALA A 3 -9.65 -18.40 8.68
C ALA A 3 -10.15 -19.82 8.39
N ARG A 4 -10.43 -20.58 9.45
CA ARG A 4 -10.92 -21.98 9.39
C ARG A 4 -10.01 -22.95 8.63
N CYS A 5 -8.72 -22.63 8.41
CA CYS A 5 -7.81 -23.42 7.57
C CYS A 5 -7.69 -24.88 8.04
N PHE A 6 -7.66 -25.13 9.35
CA PHE A 6 -7.62 -26.46 9.97
C PHE A 6 -8.91 -26.81 10.74
N TYR A 7 -10.00 -26.07 10.48
CA TYR A 7 -11.29 -26.30 11.16
C TYR A 7 -11.78 -27.74 10.96
N ARG A 8 -12.09 -28.44 12.08
CA ARG A 8 -12.48 -29.86 12.10
C ARG A 8 -11.43 -30.85 11.59
N CYS A 9 -10.17 -30.49 11.58
CA CYS A 9 -9.09 -31.49 11.45
C CYS A 9 -8.95 -32.23 12.78
N GLU A 10 -9.95 -33.09 13.11
CA GLU A 10 -10.12 -33.69 14.45
C GLU A 10 -8.96 -34.55 14.90
N ALA A 11 -8.17 -35.09 13.97
CA ALA A 11 -6.98 -35.88 14.26
C ALA A 11 -5.70 -35.05 14.48
N LEU A 12 -5.75 -33.71 14.24
CA LEU A 12 -4.58 -32.85 14.32
C LEU A 12 -4.15 -32.61 15.77
N GLU A 13 -2.99 -33.16 16.14
CA GLU A 13 -2.43 -33.13 17.52
C GLU A 13 -1.23 -32.20 17.66
N ARG A 14 -0.50 -31.93 16.58
CA ARG A 14 0.70 -31.10 16.60
C ARG A 14 0.80 -30.23 15.36
N VAL A 15 1.16 -28.97 15.54
CA VAL A 15 1.48 -28.01 14.49
C VAL A 15 2.66 -27.19 14.99
N ASN A 16 3.66 -27.01 14.15
CA ASN A 16 4.70 -26.02 14.34
C ASN A 16 4.39 -24.82 13.43
N ILE A 17 4.26 -23.64 14.01
CA ILE A 17 3.96 -22.40 13.27
C ILE A 17 5.27 -21.64 13.06
N PRO A 18 5.80 -21.57 11.82
CA PRO A 18 7.05 -20.87 11.56
C PRO A 18 7.00 -19.41 11.98
N SER A 19 8.14 -18.87 12.42
CA SER A 19 8.26 -17.44 12.83
C SER A 19 7.98 -16.44 11.70
N THR A 20 7.94 -16.91 10.45
CA THR A 20 7.56 -16.11 9.27
C THR A 20 6.05 -15.89 9.13
N VAL A 21 5.22 -16.64 9.89
CA VAL A 21 3.76 -16.46 9.88
C VAL A 21 3.42 -15.10 10.48
N ARG A 22 2.70 -14.30 9.71
CA ARG A 22 2.28 -12.93 10.05
C ARG A 22 0.80 -12.81 10.38
N HIS A 23 0.03 -13.89 10.18
CA HIS A 23 -1.41 -13.87 10.37
C HIS A 23 -1.95 -15.27 10.62
N VAL A 24 -2.84 -15.40 11.61
CA VAL A 24 -3.64 -16.61 11.89
C VAL A 24 -5.09 -16.18 12.05
N GLY A 25 -5.93 -16.58 11.10
CA GLY A 25 -7.32 -16.17 11.02
C GLY A 25 -8.24 -16.85 12.02
N THR A 26 -9.42 -16.27 12.22
CA THR A 26 -10.45 -16.74 13.15
C THR A 26 -10.82 -18.22 12.94
N TYR A 27 -10.94 -18.96 14.02
CA TYR A 27 -11.31 -20.40 14.01
C TYR A 27 -10.34 -21.31 13.24
N ALA A 28 -9.11 -20.87 12.98
CA ALA A 28 -8.15 -21.64 12.20
C ALA A 28 -7.96 -23.06 12.72
N PHE A 29 -7.96 -23.27 14.04
CA PHE A 29 -7.71 -24.54 14.70
C PHE A 29 -8.93 -25.10 15.47
N ASN A 30 -10.10 -24.51 15.36
CA ASN A 30 -11.28 -24.95 16.10
C ASN A 30 -11.68 -26.38 15.71
N ALA A 31 -12.15 -27.15 16.70
CA ALA A 31 -12.49 -28.56 16.58
C ALA A 31 -11.32 -29.44 16.07
N THR A 32 -10.08 -29.09 16.42
CA THR A 32 -8.91 -29.98 16.35
C THR A 32 -8.60 -30.53 17.75
N LYS A 33 -7.76 -31.56 17.87
CA LYS A 33 -7.29 -32.03 19.19
C LYS A 33 -6.42 -30.96 19.89
N LEU A 34 -5.76 -30.08 19.14
CA LEU A 34 -5.02 -28.93 19.69
C LEU A 34 -5.90 -28.02 20.54
N TYR A 35 -7.17 -27.85 20.13
CA TYR A 35 -8.13 -27.00 20.81
C TYR A 35 -8.66 -27.58 22.13
N THR A 36 -8.60 -28.90 22.30
CA THR A 36 -9.18 -29.61 23.45
C THR A 36 -8.17 -29.93 24.56
N ASN A 37 -6.88 -29.91 24.27
CA ASN A 37 -5.83 -30.45 25.16
C ASN A 37 -5.32 -29.46 26.22
N GLU A 38 -5.85 -28.25 26.32
CA GLU A 38 -5.38 -27.27 27.32
C GLU A 38 -6.27 -27.29 28.59
N GLU A 39 -5.64 -27.36 29.73
CA GLU A 39 -6.32 -27.25 31.05
C GLU A 39 -6.66 -25.81 31.42
N THR A 40 -6.17 -24.82 30.61
CA THR A 40 -6.37 -23.40 30.85
C THR A 40 -7.55 -22.85 30.04
N ASP A 41 -8.06 -21.70 30.45
CA ASP A 41 -9.12 -20.96 29.72
C ASP A 41 -8.62 -20.40 28.38
N TYR A 42 -7.31 -20.29 28.19
CA TYR A 42 -6.65 -19.86 26.97
C TYR A 42 -6.15 -21.04 26.17
N VAL A 43 -6.47 -21.06 24.88
CA VAL A 43 -6.01 -22.11 23.95
C VAL A 43 -4.81 -21.59 23.17
N TYR A 44 -3.72 -22.30 23.26
CA TYR A 44 -2.51 -22.02 22.49
C TYR A 44 -2.24 -23.12 21.47
N VAL A 45 -1.86 -22.73 20.27
CA VAL A 45 -1.29 -23.62 19.27
C VAL A 45 0.11 -23.12 18.98
N ASP A 46 1.11 -23.92 19.39
CA ASP A 46 2.50 -23.51 19.42
C ASP A 46 2.67 -22.22 20.26
N SER A 47 3.14 -21.15 19.66
CA SER A 47 3.34 -19.83 20.29
C SER A 47 2.19 -18.83 20.00
N TRP A 48 1.07 -19.28 19.46
CA TRP A 48 -0.08 -18.43 19.14
C TRP A 48 -1.24 -18.65 20.10
N LEU A 49 -1.79 -17.55 20.63
CA LEU A 49 -3.07 -17.58 21.33
C LEU A 49 -4.18 -17.66 20.29
N VAL A 50 -4.90 -18.80 20.25
CA VAL A 50 -5.88 -19.09 19.20
C VAL A 50 -7.34 -19.07 19.67
N ALA A 51 -7.60 -19.07 20.95
CA ALA A 51 -8.94 -18.92 21.49
C ALA A 51 -8.95 -18.65 23.00
N VAL A 52 -10.12 -18.20 23.48
CA VAL A 52 -10.52 -18.21 24.89
C VAL A 52 -11.71 -19.16 24.99
N LYS A 53 -11.57 -20.27 25.75
CA LYS A 53 -12.61 -21.30 25.89
C LYS A 53 -13.78 -20.86 26.73
N ASN A 54 -13.46 -20.23 27.85
CA ASN A 54 -14.45 -19.82 28.84
C ASN A 54 -14.89 -18.38 28.57
N GLN A 55 -16.07 -18.21 27.96
CA GLN A 55 -16.65 -16.88 27.74
C GLN A 55 -16.98 -16.14 29.06
N GLU A 56 -17.16 -16.87 30.18
CA GLU A 56 -17.32 -16.26 31.49
C GLU A 56 -16.02 -15.57 31.97
N LEU A 57 -14.84 -15.99 31.48
CA LEU A 57 -13.58 -15.31 31.73
C LEU A 57 -13.64 -13.84 31.30
N HIS A 58 -14.30 -13.57 30.19
CA HIS A 58 -14.52 -12.20 29.72
C HIS A 58 -15.36 -11.35 30.68
N LYS A 59 -16.10 -11.99 31.61
CA LYS A 59 -16.91 -11.31 32.61
C LYS A 59 -16.24 -11.16 33.99
N THR A 60 -15.04 -11.72 34.17
CA THR A 60 -14.35 -11.73 35.45
C THR A 60 -12.93 -11.18 35.40
N VAL A 61 -12.30 -11.13 34.24
CA VAL A 61 -10.91 -10.70 34.08
C VAL A 61 -10.83 -9.25 33.63
N THR A 62 -10.37 -8.39 34.52
CA THR A 62 -10.12 -6.96 34.22
C THR A 62 -8.73 -6.70 33.64
N LYS A 63 -7.76 -7.57 33.91
CA LYS A 63 -6.38 -7.50 33.38
C LYS A 63 -5.98 -8.82 32.76
N LEU A 64 -5.49 -8.74 31.51
CA LEU A 64 -5.05 -9.89 30.75
C LEU A 64 -3.63 -10.31 31.13
N ASP A 65 -3.44 -11.59 31.48
CA ASP A 65 -2.14 -12.20 31.73
C ASP A 65 -1.91 -13.36 30.73
N LEU A 66 -1.05 -13.13 29.74
CA LEU A 66 -0.75 -14.08 28.69
C LEU A 66 0.53 -14.88 29.00
N LYS A 67 0.53 -16.13 28.56
CA LYS A 67 1.68 -17.05 28.68
C LYS A 67 2.94 -16.41 28.08
N GLN A 68 4.04 -16.46 28.82
CA GLN A 68 5.35 -16.07 28.30
C GLN A 68 5.72 -16.93 27.09
N GLY A 69 6.32 -16.33 26.06
CA GLY A 69 6.60 -17.00 24.79
C GLY A 69 5.46 -16.91 23.76
N THR A 70 4.31 -16.30 24.11
CA THR A 70 3.26 -15.99 23.12
C THR A 70 3.81 -15.02 22.07
N VAL A 71 3.78 -15.42 20.79
CA VAL A 71 4.27 -14.60 19.64
C VAL A 71 3.16 -13.87 18.94
N GLY A 72 1.96 -14.43 18.90
CA GLY A 72 0.82 -13.80 18.22
C GLY A 72 -0.51 -14.06 18.88
N ILE A 73 -1.44 -13.15 18.66
CA ILE A 73 -2.85 -13.23 19.06
C ILE A 73 -3.67 -13.28 17.77
N ILE A 74 -4.56 -14.25 17.64
CA ILE A 74 -5.38 -14.41 16.42
C ILE A 74 -6.47 -13.35 16.31
N ASP A 75 -7.11 -13.34 15.15
CA ASP A 75 -8.25 -12.47 14.85
C ASP A 75 -9.41 -12.71 15.82
N ASN A 76 -10.05 -11.62 16.23
CA ASN A 76 -11.25 -11.61 17.10
C ASN A 76 -11.09 -12.31 18.46
N CYS A 77 -9.86 -12.55 18.94
CA CYS A 77 -9.61 -13.36 20.14
C CYS A 77 -10.37 -12.85 21.38
N PHE A 78 -10.41 -11.54 21.58
CA PHE A 78 -11.08 -10.87 22.73
C PHE A 78 -12.20 -9.92 22.25
N TYR A 79 -12.78 -10.17 21.09
CA TYR A 79 -13.84 -9.31 20.55
C TYR A 79 -14.98 -9.10 21.55
N LYS A 80 -15.26 -7.84 21.89
CA LYS A 80 -16.31 -7.43 22.85
C LYS A 80 -16.19 -8.06 24.24
N ALA A 81 -14.98 -8.32 24.75
CA ALA A 81 -14.79 -8.74 26.14
C ALA A 81 -15.33 -7.66 27.13
N PRO A 82 -16.39 -7.94 27.91
CA PRO A 82 -17.25 -6.87 28.48
C PRO A 82 -16.65 -6.08 29.65
N ILE A 83 -15.62 -6.60 30.34
CA ILE A 83 -15.05 -5.96 31.52
C ILE A 83 -13.53 -5.84 31.51
N LEU A 84 -12.88 -6.10 30.38
CA LEU A 84 -11.43 -5.99 30.27
C LEU A 84 -11.03 -4.51 30.30
N GLU A 85 -10.33 -4.08 31.36
CA GLU A 85 -9.92 -2.68 31.59
C GLU A 85 -8.49 -2.41 31.16
N ALA A 86 -7.62 -3.42 31.21
CA ALA A 86 -6.20 -3.27 30.90
C ALA A 86 -5.64 -4.49 30.17
N VAL A 87 -4.81 -4.21 29.16
CA VAL A 87 -4.02 -5.20 28.43
C VAL A 87 -2.56 -4.81 28.52
N GLN A 88 -1.74 -5.71 29.04
CA GLN A 88 -0.29 -5.62 29.01
C GLN A 88 0.24 -6.87 28.29
N LEU A 89 0.87 -6.66 27.14
CA LEU A 89 1.41 -7.78 26.34
C LEU A 89 2.78 -8.20 26.84
N PRO A 90 3.09 -9.52 26.88
CA PRO A 90 4.44 -10.01 27.08
C PRO A 90 5.41 -9.48 26.01
N ASP A 91 6.68 -9.37 26.36
CA ASP A 91 7.73 -8.92 25.43
C ASP A 91 7.87 -9.83 24.17
N SER A 92 7.41 -11.09 24.25
CA SER A 92 7.46 -12.05 23.15
C SER A 92 6.41 -11.81 22.05
N VAL A 93 5.32 -11.04 22.33
CA VAL A 93 4.26 -10.80 21.35
C VAL A 93 4.75 -9.85 20.27
N ARG A 94 4.64 -10.31 19.01
CA ARG A 94 5.02 -9.57 17.82
C ARG A 94 3.81 -9.10 17.00
N ILE A 95 2.68 -9.81 17.08
CA ILE A 95 1.52 -9.58 16.22
C ILE A 95 0.23 -9.64 17.03
N VAL A 96 -0.59 -8.60 16.87
CA VAL A 96 -1.99 -8.57 17.33
C VAL A 96 -2.89 -8.68 16.10
N GLY A 97 -3.74 -9.71 16.05
CA GLY A 97 -4.59 -10.06 14.93
C GLY A 97 -5.72 -9.06 14.66
N GLN A 98 -6.42 -9.28 13.56
CA GLN A 98 -7.52 -8.42 13.13
C GLN A 98 -8.65 -8.44 14.17
N TYR A 99 -9.13 -7.26 14.55
CA TYR A 99 -10.22 -7.09 15.52
C TYR A 99 -10.00 -7.82 16.85
N ALA A 100 -8.74 -8.16 17.20
CA ALA A 100 -8.44 -9.01 18.36
C ALA A 100 -8.99 -8.46 19.68
N PHE A 101 -8.99 -7.14 19.88
CA PHE A 101 -9.53 -6.44 21.05
C PHE A 101 -10.67 -5.49 20.67
N SER A 102 -11.29 -5.63 19.51
CA SER A 102 -12.32 -4.70 19.04
C SER A 102 -13.58 -4.73 19.91
N GLY A 103 -14.19 -3.57 20.14
CA GLY A 103 -15.45 -3.41 20.83
C GLY A 103 -15.37 -3.59 22.35
N ILE A 104 -14.19 -3.50 22.95
CA ILE A 104 -14.02 -3.54 24.41
C ILE A 104 -14.16 -2.11 24.93
N GLU A 105 -15.39 -1.71 25.26
CA GLU A 105 -15.72 -0.35 25.70
C GLU A 105 -15.08 0.01 27.03
N THR A 106 -14.84 -0.98 27.90
CA THR A 106 -14.21 -0.83 29.23
C THR A 106 -12.70 -0.73 29.18
N LEU A 107 -12.06 -1.04 28.04
CA LEU A 107 -10.60 -1.01 27.93
C LEU A 107 -10.08 0.42 28.07
N VAL A 108 -9.36 0.71 29.16
CA VAL A 108 -8.78 2.03 29.44
C VAL A 108 -7.30 2.10 29.07
N ARG A 109 -6.57 0.99 29.23
CA ARG A 109 -5.12 0.94 29.09
C ARG A 109 -4.66 -0.22 28.22
N PHE A 110 -3.82 0.10 27.22
CA PHE A 110 -3.03 -0.88 26.48
C PHE A 110 -1.54 -0.57 26.59
N GLU A 111 -0.74 -1.60 26.89
CA GLU A 111 0.70 -1.53 26.96
C GLU A 111 1.31 -2.64 26.09
N ALA A 112 2.03 -2.24 25.06
CA ALA A 112 2.73 -3.16 24.16
C ALA A 112 3.98 -3.75 24.83
N GLY A 113 4.21 -5.05 24.63
CA GLY A 113 5.52 -5.68 24.91
C GLY A 113 6.60 -5.14 23.98
N LYS A 114 7.88 -5.33 24.33
CA LYS A 114 9.02 -4.70 23.63
C LYS A 114 9.16 -5.06 22.13
N ASN A 115 8.64 -6.22 21.73
CA ASN A 115 8.82 -6.75 20.36
C ASN A 115 7.56 -6.71 19.50
N LEU A 116 6.50 -6.00 19.91
CA LEU A 116 5.31 -5.84 19.08
C LEU A 116 5.68 -5.12 17.79
N GLU A 117 5.44 -5.76 16.65
CA GLU A 117 5.78 -5.28 15.30
C GLU A 117 4.55 -4.80 14.53
N VAL A 118 3.41 -5.47 14.72
CA VAL A 118 2.21 -5.26 13.90
C VAL A 118 0.95 -5.27 14.76
N LEU A 119 0.16 -4.21 14.62
CA LEU A 119 -1.26 -4.18 14.97
C LEU A 119 -2.04 -4.33 13.68
N GLN A 120 -2.82 -5.40 13.53
CA GLN A 120 -3.58 -5.65 12.31
C GLN A 120 -4.87 -4.82 12.25
N GLU A 121 -5.64 -4.99 11.17
CA GLU A 121 -6.88 -4.26 10.93
C GLU A 121 -7.83 -4.32 12.13
N GLY A 122 -8.35 -3.15 12.53
CA GLY A 122 -9.35 -3.03 13.59
C GLY A 122 -8.95 -3.55 14.97
N ALA A 123 -7.66 -3.79 15.22
CA ALA A 123 -7.19 -4.49 16.44
C ALA A 123 -7.83 -3.98 17.73
N PHE A 124 -8.08 -2.67 17.83
CA PHE A 124 -8.75 -2.00 18.96
C PHE A 124 -9.96 -1.16 18.51
N ALA A 125 -10.55 -1.46 17.35
CA ALA A 125 -11.67 -0.67 16.88
C ALA A 125 -12.83 -0.63 17.91
N ASN A 126 -13.42 0.56 18.11
CA ASN A 126 -14.51 0.80 19.07
C ASN A 126 -14.18 0.48 20.54
N CYS A 127 -12.91 0.55 20.94
CA CYS A 127 -12.53 0.60 22.36
C CYS A 127 -12.73 2.02 22.87
N THR A 128 -13.98 2.41 23.14
CA THR A 128 -14.38 3.79 23.42
C THR A 128 -13.77 4.35 24.70
N GLY A 129 -13.39 3.49 25.66
CA GLY A 129 -12.70 3.86 26.90
C GLY A 129 -11.18 3.99 26.79
N LEU A 130 -10.57 3.62 25.65
CA LEU A 130 -9.12 3.56 25.52
C LEU A 130 -8.49 4.95 25.56
N TYR A 131 -7.86 5.26 26.69
CA TYR A 131 -7.22 6.55 26.96
C TYR A 131 -5.70 6.45 27.07
N VAL A 132 -5.17 5.33 27.61
CA VAL A 132 -3.73 5.10 27.78
C VAL A 132 -3.24 4.13 26.73
N LEU A 133 -2.43 4.63 25.79
CA LEU A 133 -1.86 3.84 24.69
C LEU A 133 -0.33 3.93 24.76
N LEU A 134 0.32 2.83 25.20
CA LEU A 134 1.77 2.74 25.29
C LEU A 134 2.28 1.77 24.22
N LEU A 135 2.79 2.32 23.13
CA LEU A 135 3.38 1.59 22.02
C LEU A 135 4.90 1.49 22.18
N ASN A 136 5.47 0.41 21.69
CA ASN A 136 6.91 0.14 21.78
C ASN A 136 7.68 0.66 20.54
N ARG A 137 9.02 0.64 20.62
CA ARG A 137 9.92 1.09 19.55
C ARG A 137 10.19 0.06 18.45
N SER A 138 9.57 -1.12 18.52
CA SER A 138 9.67 -2.17 17.48
C SER A 138 8.47 -2.15 16.54
N LEU A 139 7.40 -1.40 16.88
CA LEU A 139 6.18 -1.33 16.08
C LEU A 139 6.45 -0.72 14.71
N GLN A 140 6.13 -1.42 13.66
CA GLN A 140 6.36 -1.01 12.27
C GLN A 140 5.08 -0.70 11.52
N GLU A 141 3.97 -1.37 11.88
CA GLU A 141 2.69 -1.23 11.18
C GLU A 141 1.51 -1.11 12.13
N ILE A 142 0.65 -0.13 11.86
CA ILE A 142 -0.67 0.04 12.43
C ILE A 142 -1.68 -0.16 11.31
N GLY A 143 -2.49 -1.21 11.39
CA GLY A 143 -3.44 -1.61 10.36
C GLY A 143 -4.60 -0.63 10.16
N ALA A 144 -5.35 -0.82 9.08
CA ALA A 144 -6.56 -0.04 8.84
C ALA A 144 -7.55 -0.18 10.00
N TYR A 145 -8.26 0.91 10.33
CA TYR A 145 -9.23 0.93 11.43
C TYR A 145 -8.70 0.51 12.82
N ALA A 146 -7.38 0.39 13.02
CA ALA A 146 -6.81 -0.20 14.25
C ALA A 146 -7.34 0.44 15.55
N PHE A 147 -7.55 1.74 15.57
CA PHE A 147 -8.11 2.52 16.68
C PHE A 147 -9.39 3.29 16.30
N TYR A 148 -10.08 2.86 15.23
CA TYR A 148 -11.32 3.47 14.79
C TYR A 148 -12.35 3.51 15.94
N GLY A 149 -12.98 4.65 16.19
CA GLY A 149 -14.00 4.78 17.22
C GLY A 149 -13.49 4.74 18.67
N CYS A 150 -12.17 4.77 18.91
CA CYS A 150 -11.59 4.96 20.24
C CYS A 150 -11.78 6.42 20.69
N SER A 151 -12.99 6.78 21.07
CA SER A 151 -13.44 8.18 21.23
C SER A 151 -12.70 8.97 22.28
N THR A 152 -12.03 8.33 23.25
CA THR A 152 -11.23 8.96 24.29
C THR A 152 -9.75 9.09 23.94
N LEU A 153 -9.30 8.47 22.84
CA LEU A 153 -7.89 8.45 22.46
C LEU A 153 -7.42 9.80 21.90
N ASP A 154 -6.35 10.34 22.49
CA ASP A 154 -5.76 11.65 22.18
C ASP A 154 -4.23 11.53 21.98
N ASN A 155 -3.57 12.62 21.54
CA ASN A 155 -2.10 12.72 21.43
C ASN A 155 -1.37 12.80 22.78
N ASN A 156 -2.09 12.90 23.88
CA ASN A 156 -1.50 12.94 25.21
C ASN A 156 -0.95 11.57 25.60
N SER A 157 0.36 11.42 25.55
CA SER A 157 1.05 10.30 26.17
C SER A 157 1.37 10.63 27.64
N LEU A 158 1.33 9.65 28.52
CA LEU A 158 1.73 9.85 29.93
C LEU A 158 3.17 10.35 30.09
N ASP A 159 4.02 10.12 29.07
CA ASP A 159 5.45 10.42 29.10
C ASP A 159 5.84 11.67 28.27
N GLY A 160 4.86 12.42 27.73
CA GLY A 160 5.12 13.55 26.84
C GLY A 160 5.71 13.18 25.48
N ASN A 161 5.84 11.89 25.16
CA ASN A 161 6.29 11.39 23.85
C ASN A 161 5.11 11.30 22.86
N SER A 162 5.43 11.23 21.57
CA SER A 162 4.41 10.96 20.54
C SER A 162 3.74 9.60 20.79
N ILE A 163 2.41 9.52 20.64
CA ILE A 163 1.70 8.24 20.73
C ILE A 163 2.16 7.24 19.64
N ILE A 164 2.72 7.74 18.53
CA ILE A 164 3.22 6.91 17.44
C ILE A 164 4.75 6.84 17.50
N PRO A 165 5.32 5.63 17.70
CA PRO A 165 6.77 5.45 17.69
C PRO A 165 7.41 5.79 16.35
N GLN A 166 8.67 6.24 16.36
CA GLN A 166 9.42 6.56 15.14
C GLN A 166 9.73 5.34 14.25
N SER A 167 9.61 4.14 14.80
CA SER A 167 9.77 2.87 14.07
C SER A 167 8.64 2.58 13.10
N VAL A 168 7.47 3.22 13.26
CA VAL A 168 6.30 3.01 12.41
C VAL A 168 6.59 3.50 11.00
N LYS A 169 6.36 2.62 10.02
CA LYS A 169 6.55 2.85 8.59
C LYS A 169 5.24 2.93 7.82
N ARG A 170 4.15 2.42 8.41
CA ARG A 170 2.83 2.41 7.79
C ARG A 170 1.72 2.59 8.82
N ILE A 171 0.76 3.44 8.48
CA ILE A 171 -0.51 3.56 9.17
C ILE A 171 -1.61 3.35 8.13
N GLY A 172 -2.45 2.34 8.34
CA GLY A 172 -3.54 1.98 7.46
C GLY A 172 -4.69 3.00 7.47
N ALA A 173 -5.56 2.86 6.47
CA ALA A 173 -6.68 3.76 6.27
C ALA A 173 -7.59 3.85 7.51
N TYR A 174 -7.98 5.07 7.86
CA TYR A 174 -8.94 5.34 8.95
C TYR A 174 -8.53 4.80 10.32
N ALA A 175 -7.23 4.50 10.52
CA ALA A 175 -6.73 3.89 11.75
C ALA A 175 -7.10 4.67 13.02
N PHE A 176 -7.22 5.99 12.95
CA PHE A 176 -7.56 6.88 14.05
C PHE A 176 -8.88 7.65 13.85
N MET A 177 -9.70 7.26 12.87
CA MET A 177 -10.96 7.94 12.61
C MET A 177 -11.92 7.80 13.79
N GLN A 178 -12.70 8.85 14.10
CA GLN A 178 -13.60 8.92 15.25
C GLN A 178 -12.91 8.80 16.63
N THR A 179 -11.63 9.11 16.71
CA THR A 179 -10.93 9.35 17.98
C THR A 179 -11.07 10.82 18.38
N MET A 180 -10.61 11.18 19.62
CA MET A 180 -10.57 12.59 20.05
C MET A 180 -9.66 13.45 19.18
N LEU A 181 -8.69 12.85 18.46
CA LEU A 181 -7.83 13.52 17.48
C LEU A 181 -8.65 14.20 16.37
N TRP A 182 -9.78 13.58 15.97
CA TRP A 182 -10.64 14.10 14.91
C TRP A 182 -11.32 15.41 15.27
N GLY A 183 -11.54 15.66 16.55
CA GLY A 183 -12.06 16.92 17.09
C GLY A 183 -11.01 18.03 17.26
N LYS A 184 -9.72 17.74 16.99
CA LYS A 184 -8.60 18.67 17.21
C LYS A 184 -7.71 18.84 15.97
N PRO A 185 -8.27 19.23 14.81
CA PRO A 185 -7.46 19.45 13.61
C PRO A 185 -6.57 20.69 13.80
N GLU A 186 -5.35 20.63 13.26
CA GLU A 186 -4.45 21.77 13.17
C GLU A 186 -4.39 22.23 11.71
N ASN A 187 -4.82 23.47 11.43
CA ASN A 187 -4.99 23.97 10.05
C ASN A 187 -5.81 23.01 9.16
N ASN A 188 -6.87 22.44 9.73
CA ASN A 188 -7.74 21.43 9.11
C ASN A 188 -7.09 20.09 8.80
N ILE A 189 -5.85 19.83 9.24
CA ILE A 189 -5.16 18.54 9.11
C ILE A 189 -5.19 17.83 10.45
N ILE A 190 -5.41 16.50 10.43
CA ILE A 190 -5.51 15.67 11.62
C ILE A 190 -4.23 14.87 11.77
N TYR A 191 -3.64 14.96 12.96
CA TYR A 191 -2.37 14.32 13.28
C TYR A 191 -2.53 13.31 14.41
N ALA A 192 -1.87 12.14 14.24
CA ALA A 192 -1.55 11.22 15.32
C ALA A 192 -0.02 11.27 15.51
N GLY A 193 0.44 11.95 16.56
CA GLY A 193 1.85 12.24 16.73
C GLY A 193 2.46 12.97 15.52
N ASN A 194 3.46 12.35 14.88
CA ASN A 194 4.15 12.88 13.72
C ASN A 194 3.60 12.33 12.37
N TRP A 195 2.40 11.78 12.38
CA TRP A 195 1.73 11.25 11.19
C TRP A 195 0.48 12.05 10.84
N VAL A 196 0.29 12.33 9.55
CA VAL A 196 -1.00 12.81 9.04
C VAL A 196 -1.91 11.60 8.88
N VAL A 197 -3.07 11.63 9.53
CA VAL A 197 -4.05 10.53 9.50
C VAL A 197 -5.38 10.91 8.87
N GLY A 198 -5.55 12.19 8.52
CA GLY A 198 -6.75 12.68 7.86
C GLY A 198 -6.80 14.20 7.78
N PHE A 199 -7.95 14.71 7.38
CA PHE A 199 -8.28 16.14 7.38
C PHE A 199 -9.72 16.35 7.86
N ALA A 200 -10.01 17.57 8.31
CA ALA A 200 -11.32 17.90 8.86
C ALA A 200 -12.41 17.81 7.78
N GLU A 201 -13.55 17.28 8.16
CA GLU A 201 -14.70 17.11 7.27
C GLU A 201 -15.11 18.47 6.65
N ASN A 202 -15.40 18.49 5.35
CA ASN A 202 -15.75 19.68 4.58
C ASN A 202 -14.69 20.79 4.55
N ALA A 203 -13.44 20.52 4.99
CA ALA A 203 -12.37 21.51 4.94
C ALA A 203 -12.00 21.87 3.50
N LYS A 204 -11.80 23.18 3.27
CA LYS A 204 -11.23 23.73 2.02
C LYS A 204 -9.75 23.99 2.26
N LEU A 205 -8.91 22.98 2.03
CA LEU A 205 -7.49 23.04 2.38
C LEU A 205 -6.70 24.05 1.52
N GLY A 206 -7.01 24.16 0.21
CA GLY A 206 -6.24 25.03 -0.70
C GLY A 206 -4.75 24.67 -0.68
N ALA A 207 -3.90 25.70 -0.57
CA ALA A 207 -2.46 25.52 -0.29
C ALA A 207 -2.28 25.27 1.21
N ALA A 208 -1.90 24.04 1.57
CA ALA A 208 -1.73 23.63 2.96
C ALA A 208 -0.24 23.43 3.30
N GLU A 209 0.06 23.41 4.59
CA GLU A 209 1.41 23.21 5.12
C GLU A 209 1.40 22.16 6.24
N LEU A 210 2.28 21.14 6.12
CA LEU A 210 2.48 20.13 7.15
C LEU A 210 3.39 20.66 8.25
N LYS A 211 3.21 20.16 9.48
CA LYS A 211 4.17 20.39 10.57
C LYS A 211 5.58 19.95 10.18
N ASP A 212 6.58 20.64 10.67
CA ASP A 212 7.99 20.29 10.42
C ASP A 212 8.39 18.92 10.96
N SER A 213 7.68 18.43 11.97
CA SER A 213 7.91 17.13 12.61
C SER A 213 7.29 15.95 11.88
N VAL A 214 6.53 16.16 10.79
CA VAL A 214 5.82 15.07 10.10
C VAL A 214 6.82 14.13 9.43
N VAL A 215 6.64 12.83 9.67
CA VAL A 215 7.47 11.76 9.10
C VAL A 215 6.71 10.93 8.06
N GLY A 216 5.37 10.93 8.09
CA GLY A 216 4.58 10.13 7.18
C GLY A 216 3.12 10.56 7.03
N ILE A 217 2.51 10.06 5.98
CA ILE A 217 1.11 10.25 5.63
C ILE A 217 0.47 8.86 5.58
N ALA A 218 -0.61 8.65 6.33
CA ALA A 218 -1.33 7.39 6.41
C ALA A 218 -2.05 7.06 5.10
N ASP A 219 -2.42 5.79 4.94
CA ASP A 219 -3.29 5.36 3.85
C ASP A 219 -4.60 6.19 3.87
N ASN A 220 -5.06 6.64 2.71
CA ASN A 220 -6.27 7.45 2.53
C ASN A 220 -6.30 8.81 3.27
N ALA A 221 -5.18 9.32 3.80
CA ALA A 221 -5.20 10.50 4.66
C ALA A 221 -5.83 11.74 4.02
N PHE A 222 -5.68 11.96 2.70
CA PHE A 222 -6.32 13.03 1.94
C PHE A 222 -7.29 12.47 0.87
N PHE A 223 -7.89 11.30 1.13
CA PHE A 223 -8.81 10.66 0.18
C PHE A 223 -9.95 11.62 -0.24
N GLN A 224 -10.08 11.87 -1.55
CA GLN A 224 -11.07 12.78 -2.15
C GLN A 224 -11.00 14.24 -1.66
N CYS A 225 -9.85 14.69 -1.18
CA CYS A 225 -9.65 16.10 -0.85
C CYS A 225 -9.50 16.95 -2.12
N GLY A 226 -10.61 17.15 -2.81
CA GLY A 226 -10.67 17.83 -4.12
C GLY A 226 -10.29 19.32 -4.09
N THR A 227 -10.12 19.91 -2.90
CA THR A 227 -9.75 21.33 -2.73
C THR A 227 -8.27 21.55 -2.42
N LEU A 228 -7.50 20.49 -2.12
CA LEU A 228 -6.06 20.59 -1.85
C LEU A 228 -5.31 20.93 -3.15
N THR A 229 -4.68 22.11 -3.21
CA THR A 229 -3.95 22.58 -4.41
C THR A 229 -2.45 22.32 -4.30
N SER A 230 -1.88 22.44 -3.13
CA SER A 230 -0.46 22.17 -2.86
C SER A 230 -0.24 21.79 -1.40
N LEU A 231 0.88 21.10 -1.10
CA LEU A 231 1.23 20.69 0.25
C LEU A 231 2.71 20.96 0.51
N LYS A 232 3.00 21.99 1.33
CA LYS A 232 4.36 22.28 1.78
C LYS A 232 4.84 21.23 2.78
N ASN A 233 6.16 21.06 2.87
CA ASN A 233 6.83 20.10 3.74
C ASN A 233 6.58 18.62 3.42
N LEU A 234 5.89 18.29 2.32
CA LEU A 234 5.70 16.91 1.86
C LEU A 234 7.06 16.20 1.62
N SER A 235 8.06 16.94 1.17
CA SER A 235 9.42 16.40 0.98
C SER A 235 10.12 15.92 2.27
N LYS A 236 9.55 16.20 3.45
CA LYS A 236 10.02 15.67 4.74
C LYS A 236 9.43 14.29 5.05
N CYS A 237 8.31 13.91 4.42
CA CYS A 237 7.63 12.65 4.66
C CYS A 237 8.39 11.48 4.03
N ALA A 238 8.96 10.62 4.87
CA ALA A 238 9.64 9.40 4.43
C ALA A 238 8.64 8.31 3.97
N TYR A 239 7.38 8.41 4.39
CA TYR A 239 6.33 7.43 4.11
C TYR A 239 5.07 8.13 3.62
N ILE A 240 4.52 7.64 2.51
CA ILE A 240 3.26 8.10 1.94
C ILE A 240 2.43 6.86 1.62
N GLY A 241 1.28 6.73 2.26
CA GLY A 241 0.46 5.54 2.22
C GLY A 241 -0.29 5.32 0.90
N THR A 242 -0.88 4.15 0.80
CA THR A 242 -1.78 3.75 -0.30
C THR A 242 -2.95 4.73 -0.40
N ALA A 243 -3.26 5.18 -1.62
CA ALA A 243 -4.37 6.10 -1.89
C ALA A 243 -4.36 7.40 -1.06
N ALA A 244 -3.18 7.82 -0.54
CA ALA A 244 -3.06 8.96 0.36
C ALA A 244 -3.63 10.26 -0.24
N PHE A 245 -3.54 10.44 -1.56
CA PHE A 245 -4.07 11.59 -2.31
C PHE A 245 -5.08 11.16 -3.40
N TYR A 246 -5.78 10.05 -3.18
CA TYR A 246 -6.78 9.54 -4.14
C TYR A 246 -7.84 10.62 -4.46
N GLU A 247 -8.00 10.94 -5.74
CA GLU A 247 -8.93 11.98 -6.23
C GLU A 247 -8.74 13.39 -5.61
N CYS A 248 -7.52 13.77 -5.24
CA CYS A 248 -7.17 15.15 -4.94
C CYS A 248 -7.12 15.94 -6.26
N THR A 249 -8.29 16.24 -6.81
CA THR A 249 -8.43 16.71 -8.21
C THR A 249 -7.82 18.09 -8.45
N ALA A 250 -7.67 18.95 -7.43
CA ALA A 250 -7.06 20.28 -7.52
C ALA A 250 -5.55 20.27 -7.24
N LEU A 251 -4.95 19.14 -6.85
CA LEU A 251 -3.53 19.07 -6.52
C LEU A 251 -2.68 19.29 -7.76
N GLU A 252 -1.84 20.33 -7.74
CA GLU A 252 -1.08 20.82 -8.90
C GLU A 252 0.35 20.29 -8.95
N THR A 253 1.04 20.32 -7.81
CA THR A 253 2.45 19.91 -7.71
C THR A 253 2.72 19.14 -6.45
N VAL A 254 3.65 18.17 -6.52
CA VAL A 254 4.16 17.46 -5.36
C VAL A 254 5.68 17.37 -5.40
N SER A 255 6.31 17.65 -4.25
CA SER A 255 7.74 17.47 -4.02
C SER A 255 7.92 16.30 -3.06
N LEU A 256 8.25 15.13 -3.60
CA LEU A 256 8.41 13.91 -2.81
C LEU A 256 9.77 13.91 -2.09
N ASN A 257 9.84 13.18 -0.96
CA ASN A 257 11.10 13.00 -0.24
C ASN A 257 12.11 12.24 -1.12
N PRO A 258 13.35 12.72 -1.29
CA PRO A 258 14.37 12.02 -2.07
C PRO A 258 14.64 10.58 -1.63
N ARG A 259 14.38 10.25 -0.36
CA ARG A 259 14.55 8.91 0.21
C ARG A 259 13.31 8.02 0.11
N LEU A 260 12.22 8.50 -0.51
CA LEU A 260 11.01 7.68 -0.70
C LEU A 260 11.34 6.53 -1.67
N GLU A 261 11.17 5.29 -1.20
CA GLU A 261 11.52 4.10 -2.00
C GLU A 261 10.37 3.63 -2.90
N THR A 262 9.14 3.92 -2.52
CA THR A 262 7.95 3.46 -3.26
C THR A 262 6.89 4.55 -3.29
N VAL A 263 6.34 4.82 -4.47
CA VAL A 263 5.03 5.47 -4.59
C VAL A 263 3.99 4.37 -4.54
N GLU A 264 3.23 4.31 -3.46
CA GLU A 264 2.29 3.23 -3.19
C GLU A 264 1.11 3.18 -4.19
N ALA A 265 0.36 2.07 -4.17
CA ALA A 265 -0.78 1.93 -5.06
C ALA A 265 -1.81 3.05 -4.86
N TYR A 266 -2.39 3.54 -5.95
CA TYR A 266 -3.43 4.57 -5.97
C TYR A 266 -3.06 5.90 -5.32
N THR A 267 -1.80 6.16 -4.94
CA THR A 267 -1.39 7.34 -4.16
C THR A 267 -1.91 8.65 -4.76
N PHE A 268 -1.77 8.85 -6.06
CA PHE A 268 -2.22 10.04 -6.80
C PHE A 268 -3.30 9.71 -7.84
N TYR A 269 -4.11 8.68 -7.58
CA TYR A 269 -5.18 8.26 -8.50
C TYR A 269 -6.12 9.43 -8.84
N LYS A 270 -6.26 9.76 -10.12
CA LYS A 270 -7.09 10.86 -10.63
C LYS A 270 -6.80 12.25 -10.03
N CYS A 271 -5.57 12.54 -9.65
CA CYS A 271 -5.13 13.90 -9.38
C CYS A 271 -5.04 14.67 -10.71
N LYS A 272 -6.18 15.11 -11.22
CA LYS A 272 -6.32 15.61 -12.61
C LYS A 272 -5.51 16.87 -12.89
N SER A 273 -5.35 17.76 -11.89
CA SER A 273 -4.57 19.00 -12.01
C SER A 273 -3.06 18.80 -11.84
N LEU A 274 -2.64 17.62 -11.41
CA LEU A 274 -1.23 17.34 -11.12
C LEU A 274 -0.40 17.38 -12.41
N PHE A 275 0.43 18.43 -12.56
CA PHE A 275 1.24 18.62 -13.76
C PHE A 275 2.72 18.37 -13.54
N ARG A 276 3.19 18.35 -12.27
CA ARG A 276 4.60 18.13 -11.92
C ARG A 276 4.78 17.31 -10.66
N VAL A 277 5.65 16.32 -10.73
CA VAL A 277 6.10 15.48 -9.61
C VAL A 277 7.63 15.46 -9.60
N SER A 278 8.26 15.71 -8.45
CA SER A 278 9.69 15.43 -8.30
C SER A 278 9.88 13.93 -8.07
N VAL A 279 10.64 13.25 -8.93
CA VAL A 279 10.95 11.84 -8.76
C VAL A 279 12.01 11.66 -7.69
N PRO A 280 11.79 10.81 -6.64
CA PRO A 280 12.80 10.55 -5.62
C PRO A 280 14.03 9.82 -6.15
N THR A 281 15.24 10.21 -5.70
CA THR A 281 16.49 9.56 -6.13
C THR A 281 16.66 8.13 -5.61
N MET A 282 15.92 7.75 -4.56
CA MET A 282 15.92 6.39 -4.00
C MET A 282 14.68 5.58 -4.42
N LEU A 283 13.88 6.08 -5.37
CA LEU A 283 12.65 5.41 -5.80
C LEU A 283 12.95 4.07 -6.47
N ARG A 284 12.39 2.99 -5.95
CA ARG A 284 12.51 1.62 -6.49
C ARG A 284 11.34 1.26 -7.39
N SER A 285 10.14 1.74 -7.04
CA SER A 285 8.92 1.32 -7.74
C SER A 285 7.81 2.36 -7.68
N VAL A 286 6.99 2.33 -8.73
CA VAL A 286 5.69 3.02 -8.77
C VAL A 286 4.61 1.94 -8.72
N GLY A 287 3.73 2.02 -7.74
CA GLY A 287 2.69 1.03 -7.48
C GLY A 287 1.56 1.03 -8.50
N ARG A 288 0.68 0.03 -8.37
CA ARG A 288 -0.51 -0.12 -9.22
C ARG A 288 -1.37 1.15 -9.20
N SER A 289 -1.74 1.65 -10.40
CA SER A 289 -2.63 2.81 -10.57
C SER A 289 -2.19 4.07 -9.82
N ALA A 290 -0.91 4.20 -9.45
CA ALA A 290 -0.43 5.29 -8.59
C ALA A 290 -0.71 6.69 -9.17
N PHE A 291 -0.63 6.87 -10.49
CA PHE A 291 -0.93 8.11 -11.22
C PHE A 291 -2.04 7.91 -12.26
N TYR A 292 -2.92 6.91 -12.08
CA TYR A 292 -4.03 6.69 -13.00
C TYR A 292 -4.86 7.95 -13.20
N GLY A 293 -5.03 8.40 -14.43
CA GLY A 293 -5.86 9.56 -14.76
C GLY A 293 -5.33 10.91 -14.30
N CYS A 294 -4.02 11.03 -14.01
CA CYS A 294 -3.35 12.32 -13.84
C CYS A 294 -3.20 13.01 -15.19
N SER A 295 -4.32 13.50 -15.72
CA SER A 295 -4.42 13.96 -17.13
C SER A 295 -3.52 15.15 -17.46
N ASN A 296 -3.10 15.96 -16.48
CA ASN A 296 -2.23 17.12 -16.69
C ASN A 296 -0.74 16.83 -16.47
N LEU A 297 -0.37 15.61 -16.05
CA LEU A 297 1.03 15.27 -15.83
C LEU A 297 1.81 15.33 -17.15
N LYS A 298 2.92 16.10 -17.18
CA LYS A 298 3.64 16.41 -18.42
C LYS A 298 4.91 15.60 -18.59
N THR A 299 5.70 15.47 -17.56
CA THR A 299 7.03 14.86 -17.66
C THR A 299 7.32 13.97 -16.47
N LEU A 300 8.04 12.88 -16.70
CA LEU A 300 8.57 11.99 -15.67
C LEU A 300 10.01 11.64 -16.02
N ASP A 301 10.90 11.83 -15.08
CA ASP A 301 12.32 11.47 -15.24
C ASP A 301 12.74 10.55 -14.09
N PHE A 302 12.93 9.27 -14.41
CA PHE A 302 13.38 8.24 -13.47
C PHE A 302 14.90 7.99 -13.56
N SER A 303 15.63 8.68 -14.46
CA SER A 303 17.05 8.45 -14.67
C SER A 303 17.91 8.80 -13.47
N GLU A 304 17.45 9.78 -12.65
CA GLU A 304 18.11 10.17 -11.40
C GLU A 304 18.06 9.08 -10.32
N SER A 305 17.16 8.11 -10.43
CA SER A 305 17.08 6.99 -9.48
C SER A 305 17.84 5.77 -9.97
N ALA A 306 19.06 5.60 -9.48
CA ALA A 306 19.90 4.44 -9.81
C ALA A 306 19.34 3.08 -9.31
N VAL A 307 18.21 3.08 -8.60
CA VAL A 307 17.58 1.87 -8.03
C VAL A 307 16.15 1.63 -8.58
N PHE A 308 15.68 2.47 -9.53
CA PHE A 308 14.34 2.36 -10.09
C PHE A 308 14.20 1.10 -10.94
N ALA A 309 13.35 0.17 -10.51
CA ALA A 309 13.25 -1.15 -11.08
C ALA A 309 11.88 -1.47 -11.72
N SER A 310 10.78 -0.85 -11.28
CA SER A 310 9.47 -1.30 -11.77
C SER A 310 8.37 -0.25 -11.79
N VAL A 311 7.51 -0.38 -12.77
CA VAL A 311 6.24 0.35 -12.95
C VAL A 311 5.08 -0.64 -12.82
N GLY A 312 4.14 -0.37 -11.93
CA GLY A 312 2.98 -1.23 -11.68
C GLY A 312 1.91 -1.17 -12.78
N ASP A 313 0.95 -2.11 -12.70
CA ASP A 313 -0.21 -2.13 -13.60
C ASP A 313 -0.99 -0.82 -13.53
N PHE A 314 -1.40 -0.29 -14.69
CA PHE A 314 -2.17 0.96 -14.83
C PHE A 314 -1.51 2.20 -14.21
N ALA A 315 -0.23 2.17 -13.85
CA ALA A 315 0.40 3.23 -13.06
C ALA A 315 0.21 4.63 -13.64
N PHE A 316 0.32 4.81 -14.95
CA PHE A 316 0.15 6.08 -15.67
C PHE A 316 -0.97 6.00 -16.71
N TYR A 317 -1.93 5.08 -16.53
CA TYR A 317 -3.07 4.98 -17.45
C TYR A 317 -3.82 6.31 -17.55
N GLY A 318 -4.00 6.83 -18.76
CA GLY A 318 -4.77 8.05 -19.01
C GLY A 318 -4.07 9.34 -18.56
N CYS A 319 -2.74 9.34 -18.39
CA CYS A 319 -1.94 10.57 -18.29
C CYS A 319 -1.86 11.20 -19.70
N SER A 320 -2.98 11.77 -20.16
CA SER A 320 -3.16 12.17 -21.56
C SER A 320 -2.24 13.29 -22.01
N ASN A 321 -1.71 14.12 -21.09
CA ASN A 321 -0.75 15.19 -21.40
C ASN A 321 0.72 14.80 -21.07
N LEU A 322 0.99 13.51 -20.82
CA LEU A 322 2.37 13.05 -20.59
C LEU A 322 3.12 13.05 -21.93
N GLU A 323 4.05 14.00 -22.07
CA GLU A 323 4.84 14.24 -23.28
C GLU A 323 6.11 13.41 -23.29
N THR A 324 6.77 13.28 -22.14
CA THR A 324 8.04 12.57 -22.00
C THR A 324 8.10 11.69 -20.75
N VAL A 325 8.70 10.51 -20.94
CA VAL A 325 9.12 9.64 -19.85
C VAL A 325 10.55 9.18 -20.10
N THR A 326 11.43 9.37 -19.12
CA THR A 326 12.82 8.89 -19.16
C THR A 326 12.99 7.79 -18.13
N PHE A 327 13.47 6.62 -18.59
CA PHE A 327 13.77 5.50 -17.69
C PHE A 327 15.27 5.42 -17.42
N GLY A 328 15.63 5.01 -16.19
CA GLY A 328 17.00 4.63 -15.86
C GLY A 328 17.35 3.22 -16.35
N GLU A 329 18.64 2.89 -16.37
CA GLU A 329 19.15 1.60 -16.86
C GLU A 329 18.75 0.38 -16.02
N ASN A 330 18.23 0.60 -14.80
CA ASN A 330 17.84 -0.46 -13.87
C ASN A 330 16.35 -0.85 -13.95
N LEU A 331 15.57 -0.26 -14.86
CA LEU A 331 14.19 -0.67 -15.06
C LEU A 331 14.14 -2.11 -15.58
N THR A 332 13.52 -3.03 -14.84
CA THR A 332 13.37 -4.44 -15.20
C THR A 332 11.94 -4.82 -15.59
N GLY A 333 10.94 -4.03 -15.13
CA GLY A 333 9.54 -4.39 -15.31
C GLY A 333 8.60 -3.23 -15.56
N LEU A 334 7.71 -3.44 -16.53
CA LEU A 334 6.54 -2.61 -16.79
C LEU A 334 5.28 -3.40 -16.44
N GLY A 335 4.27 -2.73 -15.91
CA GLY A 335 2.96 -3.29 -15.65
C GLY A 335 2.06 -3.29 -16.90
N ARG A 336 1.03 -4.12 -16.89
CA ARG A 336 -0.03 -4.10 -17.91
C ARG A 336 -0.73 -2.76 -17.89
N TYR A 337 -1.07 -2.24 -19.08
CA TYR A 337 -1.78 -0.96 -19.23
C TYR A 337 -1.05 0.25 -18.63
N SER A 338 0.24 0.15 -18.30
CA SER A 338 0.96 1.14 -17.48
C SER A 338 0.95 2.54 -18.08
N PHE A 339 1.06 2.71 -19.39
CA PHE A 339 1.02 4.00 -20.12
C PHE A 339 -0.11 4.05 -21.16
N LYS A 340 -1.13 3.19 -21.02
CA LYS A 340 -2.26 3.23 -21.96
C LYS A 340 -2.98 4.58 -21.91
N ASN A 341 -3.33 5.12 -23.11
CA ASN A 341 -3.95 6.42 -23.28
C ASN A 341 -3.09 7.64 -22.88
N CYS A 342 -1.75 7.51 -22.88
CA CYS A 342 -0.83 8.64 -22.83
C CYS A 342 -0.71 9.22 -24.26
N SER A 343 -1.76 9.95 -24.67
CA SER A 343 -1.96 10.33 -26.09
C SER A 343 -0.94 11.33 -26.63
N THR A 344 -0.26 12.07 -25.76
CA THR A 344 0.80 13.04 -26.12
C THR A 344 2.21 12.51 -25.99
N LEU A 345 2.40 11.26 -25.51
CA LEU A 345 3.72 10.66 -25.35
C LEU A 345 4.39 10.48 -26.70
N THR A 346 5.55 11.12 -26.90
CA THR A 346 6.24 11.18 -28.18
C THR A 346 7.34 10.15 -28.35
N ALA A 347 7.97 9.72 -27.27
CA ALA A 347 9.08 8.78 -27.30
C ALA A 347 9.02 7.78 -26.15
N VAL A 348 9.43 6.55 -26.43
CA VAL A 348 9.66 5.47 -25.47
C VAL A 348 11.01 4.84 -25.78
N GLU A 349 11.93 4.89 -24.81
CA GLU A 349 13.23 4.21 -24.86
C GLU A 349 13.31 3.26 -23.67
N LEU A 350 13.30 1.95 -23.94
CA LEU A 350 13.40 0.92 -22.90
C LEU A 350 14.85 0.44 -22.78
N PRO A 351 15.40 0.36 -21.54
CA PRO A 351 16.76 -0.12 -21.33
C PRO A 351 16.88 -1.64 -21.60
N ASP A 352 18.12 -2.11 -21.73
CA ASP A 352 18.44 -3.50 -22.02
C ASP A 352 18.00 -4.49 -20.93
N THR A 353 17.76 -4.00 -19.71
CA THR A 353 17.28 -4.78 -18.57
C THR A 353 15.80 -5.17 -18.65
N VAL A 354 15.01 -4.52 -19.53
CA VAL A 354 13.59 -4.87 -19.73
C VAL A 354 13.49 -6.11 -20.61
N THR A 355 12.85 -7.16 -20.11
CA THR A 355 12.72 -8.44 -20.83
C THR A 355 11.40 -8.62 -21.58
N ALA A 356 10.37 -7.85 -21.24
CA ALA A 356 9.07 -7.94 -21.87
C ALA A 356 8.34 -6.60 -21.87
N VAL A 357 7.63 -6.31 -22.97
CA VAL A 357 6.63 -5.23 -23.01
C VAL A 357 5.25 -5.86 -22.77
N PRO A 358 4.58 -5.57 -21.65
CA PRO A 358 3.35 -6.27 -21.29
C PRO A 358 2.13 -5.83 -22.11
N GLU A 359 1.06 -6.59 -21.93
CA GLU A 359 -0.22 -6.35 -22.58
C GLU A 359 -0.70 -4.90 -22.39
N HIS A 360 -1.09 -4.24 -23.51
CA HIS A 360 -1.60 -2.86 -23.54
C HIS A 360 -0.68 -1.79 -22.94
N ALA A 361 0.60 -2.05 -22.69
CA ALA A 361 1.47 -1.13 -21.95
C ALA A 361 1.45 0.30 -22.51
N PHE A 362 1.50 0.48 -23.83
CA PHE A 362 1.50 1.78 -24.53
C PHE A 362 0.33 1.93 -25.51
N ALA A 363 -0.75 1.17 -25.31
CA ALA A 363 -1.89 1.26 -26.21
C ALA A 363 -2.50 2.68 -26.25
N ASN A 364 -2.86 3.16 -27.43
CA ASN A 364 -3.40 4.52 -27.67
C ASN A 364 -2.43 5.67 -27.31
N CYS A 365 -1.11 5.45 -27.34
CA CYS A 365 -0.12 6.52 -27.36
C CYS A 365 -0.02 7.08 -28.79
N SER A 366 -1.03 7.86 -29.20
CA SER A 366 -1.22 8.25 -30.59
C SER A 366 -0.15 9.18 -31.14
N ALA A 367 0.53 9.95 -30.28
CA ALA A 367 1.64 10.84 -30.66
C ALA A 367 3.01 10.14 -30.63
N LEU A 368 3.08 8.83 -30.30
CA LEU A 368 4.35 8.11 -30.20
C LEU A 368 4.99 7.98 -31.56
N VAL A 369 6.15 8.63 -31.73
CA VAL A 369 6.95 8.63 -32.98
C VAL A 369 8.20 7.78 -32.81
N THR A 370 8.87 7.88 -31.68
CA THR A 370 10.12 7.18 -31.40
C THR A 370 9.90 5.98 -30.47
N LEU A 371 10.27 4.80 -30.94
CA LEU A 371 10.27 3.58 -30.11
C LEU A 371 11.66 2.91 -30.21
N LYS A 372 12.37 2.87 -29.08
CA LYS A 372 13.60 2.10 -28.94
C LYS A 372 13.37 1.00 -27.90
N LEU A 373 13.52 -0.23 -28.33
CA LEU A 373 13.46 -1.42 -27.48
C LEU A 373 14.89 -1.83 -27.12
N GLY A 374 15.14 -2.04 -25.82
CA GLY A 374 16.42 -2.57 -25.34
C GLY A 374 16.71 -3.97 -25.87
N SER A 375 17.97 -4.33 -25.95
CA SER A 375 18.45 -5.64 -26.45
C SER A 375 18.04 -6.84 -25.59
N GLY A 376 17.52 -6.61 -24.38
CA GLY A 376 16.96 -7.65 -23.49
C GLY A 376 15.52 -8.03 -23.79
N VAL A 377 14.77 -7.27 -24.58
CA VAL A 377 13.35 -7.53 -24.83
C VAL A 377 13.17 -8.82 -25.65
N THR A 378 12.51 -9.81 -25.06
CA THR A 378 12.23 -11.12 -25.68
C THR A 378 10.78 -11.26 -26.14
N SER A 379 9.87 -10.46 -25.59
CA SER A 379 8.44 -10.55 -25.92
C SER A 379 7.74 -9.19 -25.92
N ILE A 380 6.82 -9.02 -26.87
CA ILE A 380 5.90 -7.90 -26.95
C ILE A 380 4.49 -8.46 -26.77
N GLY A 381 3.79 -8.01 -25.73
CA GLY A 381 2.48 -8.51 -25.32
C GLY A 381 1.34 -8.08 -26.26
N ASP A 382 0.17 -8.67 -26.05
CA ASP A 382 -1.03 -8.36 -26.82
C ASP A 382 -1.37 -6.88 -26.73
N LYS A 383 -1.62 -6.25 -27.89
CA LYS A 383 -2.00 -4.82 -27.98
C LYS A 383 -1.03 -3.85 -27.32
N ALA A 384 0.24 -4.22 -27.12
CA ALA A 384 1.22 -3.40 -26.40
C ALA A 384 1.33 -1.98 -26.97
N PHE A 385 1.31 -1.82 -28.29
CA PHE A 385 1.34 -0.54 -29.02
C PHE A 385 0.10 -0.34 -29.92
N TYR A 386 -1.04 -0.89 -29.50
CA TYR A 386 -2.30 -0.78 -30.22
C TYR A 386 -2.67 0.70 -30.47
N LYS A 387 -2.91 1.08 -31.73
CA LYS A 387 -3.25 2.46 -32.14
C LYS A 387 -2.19 3.52 -31.77
N CYS A 388 -0.91 3.17 -31.79
CA CYS A 388 0.18 4.14 -31.78
C CYS A 388 0.33 4.76 -33.18
N ALA A 389 -0.59 5.64 -33.53
CA ALA A 389 -0.75 6.13 -34.91
C ALA A 389 0.46 6.91 -35.42
N GLY A 390 1.28 7.51 -34.54
CA GLY A 390 2.47 8.28 -34.89
C GLY A 390 3.71 7.45 -35.24
N LEU A 391 3.73 6.15 -34.89
CA LEU A 391 4.88 5.29 -35.19
C LEU A 391 5.09 5.11 -36.68
N SER A 392 6.20 5.64 -37.20
CA SER A 392 6.60 5.49 -38.61
C SER A 392 7.62 4.37 -38.85
N GLU A 393 8.35 4.00 -37.81
CA GLU A 393 9.37 2.95 -37.86
C GLU A 393 9.29 2.08 -36.59
N VAL A 394 9.47 0.77 -36.76
CA VAL A 394 9.63 -0.21 -35.69
C VAL A 394 10.82 -1.10 -36.01
N VAL A 395 11.80 -1.10 -35.10
CA VAL A 395 12.95 -2.02 -35.16
C VAL A 395 12.83 -2.98 -33.98
N LEU A 396 12.61 -4.26 -34.27
CA LEU A 396 12.62 -5.32 -33.25
C LEU A 396 14.05 -5.81 -33.06
N PRO A 397 14.63 -5.74 -31.87
CA PRO A 397 15.97 -6.28 -31.61
C PRO A 397 16.02 -7.80 -31.82
N ASP A 398 17.21 -8.33 -32.06
CA ASP A 398 17.43 -9.76 -32.29
C ASP A 398 16.96 -10.68 -31.18
N SER A 399 16.83 -10.16 -29.95
CA SER A 399 16.33 -10.89 -28.77
C SER A 399 14.83 -11.20 -28.82
N VAL A 400 14.03 -10.47 -29.63
CA VAL A 400 12.57 -10.62 -29.65
C VAL A 400 12.20 -11.96 -30.32
N ARG A 401 11.49 -12.80 -29.55
CA ARG A 401 10.98 -14.11 -30.00
C ARG A 401 9.49 -14.06 -30.33
N THR A 402 8.71 -13.24 -29.61
CA THR A 402 7.27 -13.24 -29.80
C THR A 402 6.69 -11.82 -29.84
N VAL A 403 5.78 -11.63 -30.80
CA VAL A 403 4.93 -10.43 -30.91
C VAL A 403 3.48 -10.87 -30.73
N GLY A 404 2.78 -10.27 -29.77
CA GLY A 404 1.43 -10.62 -29.36
C GLY A 404 0.35 -10.21 -30.37
N LYS A 405 -0.88 -10.66 -30.12
CA LYS A 405 -2.05 -10.34 -30.93
C LYS A 405 -2.29 -8.82 -30.95
N SER A 406 -2.48 -8.27 -32.18
CA SER A 406 -2.78 -6.84 -32.36
C SER A 406 -1.73 -5.90 -31.74
N ALA A 407 -0.49 -6.34 -31.53
CA ALA A 407 0.54 -5.58 -30.80
C ALA A 407 0.77 -4.17 -31.37
N PHE A 408 0.77 -4.03 -32.71
CA PHE A 408 0.92 -2.77 -33.47
C PHE A 408 -0.31 -2.50 -34.36
N TYR A 409 -1.48 -3.00 -33.97
CA TYR A 409 -2.73 -2.79 -34.70
C TYR A 409 -3.05 -1.31 -34.88
N LYS A 410 -3.36 -0.87 -36.11
CA LYS A 410 -3.64 0.55 -36.44
C LYS A 410 -2.51 1.53 -36.10
N CYS A 411 -1.25 1.11 -36.26
CA CYS A 411 -0.12 2.04 -36.30
C CYS A 411 -0.06 2.61 -37.74
N VAL A 412 -1.00 3.51 -38.07
CA VAL A 412 -1.33 3.96 -39.42
C VAL A 412 -0.16 4.64 -40.16
N SER A 413 0.82 5.17 -39.42
CA SER A 413 2.01 5.81 -40.02
C SER A 413 3.16 4.84 -40.29
N LEU A 414 3.04 3.54 -39.90
CA LEU A 414 4.15 2.59 -39.98
C LEU A 414 4.56 2.31 -41.40
N ALA A 415 5.72 2.84 -41.78
CA ALA A 415 6.32 2.69 -43.13
C ALA A 415 7.51 1.72 -43.16
N THR A 416 8.23 1.58 -42.04
CA THR A 416 9.41 0.74 -41.92
C THR A 416 9.31 -0.25 -40.78
N LEU A 417 9.50 -1.53 -41.02
CA LEU A 417 9.53 -2.59 -40.04
C LEU A 417 10.77 -3.46 -40.21
N THR A 418 11.64 -3.51 -39.23
CA THR A 418 12.77 -4.43 -39.16
C THR A 418 12.50 -5.50 -38.12
N LEU A 419 12.59 -6.77 -38.56
CA LEU A 419 12.39 -7.94 -37.70
C LEU A 419 13.74 -8.46 -37.21
N GLY A 420 13.81 -8.79 -35.90
CA GLY A 420 15.00 -9.43 -35.33
C GLY A 420 15.15 -10.89 -35.72
N ASN A 421 16.39 -11.38 -35.70
CA ASN A 421 16.75 -12.72 -36.22
C ASN A 421 16.23 -13.89 -35.36
N SER A 422 15.82 -13.66 -34.13
CA SER A 422 15.29 -14.72 -33.23
C SER A 422 13.76 -14.78 -33.18
N LEU A 423 13.07 -14.08 -34.09
CA LEU A 423 11.62 -14.01 -34.09
C LEU A 423 10.98 -15.35 -34.46
N GLU A 424 10.19 -15.92 -33.54
CA GLU A 424 9.55 -17.23 -33.69
C GLU A 424 8.05 -17.11 -33.98
N ARG A 425 7.38 -16.05 -33.45
CA ARG A 425 5.93 -15.90 -33.57
C ARG A 425 5.47 -14.46 -33.66
N ILE A 426 4.56 -14.22 -34.61
CA ILE A 426 3.77 -12.98 -34.71
C ILE A 426 2.30 -13.36 -34.55
N GLY A 427 1.61 -12.71 -33.61
CA GLY A 427 0.19 -12.96 -33.32
C GLY A 427 -0.75 -12.38 -34.39
N ASP A 428 -2.03 -12.79 -34.31
CA ASP A 428 -3.06 -12.34 -35.26
C ASP A 428 -3.20 -10.82 -35.24
N PHE A 429 -3.31 -10.22 -36.42
CA PHE A 429 -3.50 -8.76 -36.55
C PHE A 429 -2.38 -7.90 -35.96
N ALA A 430 -1.18 -8.47 -35.70
CA ALA A 430 -0.12 -7.76 -34.98
C ALA A 430 0.26 -6.42 -35.65
N PHE A 431 0.29 -6.37 -36.97
CA PHE A 431 0.60 -5.17 -37.79
C PHE A 431 -0.55 -4.79 -38.71
N TYR A 432 -1.77 -5.20 -38.39
CA TYR A 432 -2.94 -4.89 -39.20
C TYR A 432 -3.23 -3.40 -39.24
N ASN A 433 -3.40 -2.89 -40.45
CA ASN A 433 -3.67 -1.48 -40.71
C ASN A 433 -4.75 -1.39 -41.79
N ASP A 434 -5.96 -0.93 -41.48
CA ASP A 434 -7.09 -0.74 -42.39
C ASP A 434 -7.26 0.74 -42.82
#